data_be77b730e7289eb26dbd36bc1920183f
#
_entry.id   be77b730e7289eb26dbd36bc1920183f
#
_cell.length_a   1.000
_cell.length_b   1.000
_cell.length_c   1.000
_cell.angle_alpha   90.00
_cell.angle_beta   90.00
_cell.angle_gamma   90.00
#
_symmetry.space_group_name_H-M   'P 1'
#
loop_
_entity.id
_entity.type
_entity.pdbx_description
1 polymer ?
#
loop_
_entity_poly.entity_id
_entity_poly.type
_entity_poly.pdbx_seq_one_letter_code
_entity_poly.pdbx_strand_id
1 'polypeptide(L)'
;MENKHIPFEQLPITNKFMFAMVFSHKEIAKPFLEAVLGIKIHELRDPEPEKTIEVNPVSKGVRFDVFVKETGTSGETLRSFDIEMQMEDTKEIPKRARFYQAMRDSETLSKGEKYRNLKELYIIFICPDDIFGKGRAVYRFKNLETDDPKIEMGDLCFKNFYIFKKYRDVAEKSIRTYLEYFATSKPISPETEDIDRLVKWYQTDNNTRIRYMTWQEEIDIAVDQERQRADDAEKRANEEKARADKYEKMLRDLGKL
;
A
#
# COMPACT_ATOMS: atom_id res chain seq x y z
N MET A 1 -3.07 22.92 4.55
CA MET A 1 -2.79 22.59 5.97
C MET A 1 -1.29 22.45 6.08
N GLU A 2 -0.65 23.21 6.95
CA GLU A 2 0.80 23.07 7.19
C GLU A 2 1.07 21.65 7.65
N ASN A 3 1.92 20.97 6.90
CA ASN A 3 2.47 19.65 7.29
C ASN A 3 3.26 19.86 8.59
N LYS A 4 2.64 19.61 9.74
CA LYS A 4 3.37 19.64 11.01
C LYS A 4 4.43 18.54 10.92
N HIS A 5 5.66 18.96 10.70
CA HIS A 5 6.81 18.05 10.70
C HIS A 5 6.93 17.40 12.07
N ILE A 6 6.60 16.11 12.15
CA ILE A 6 6.75 15.33 13.37
C ILE A 6 8.25 15.04 13.54
N PRO A 7 8.87 15.40 14.68
CA PRO A 7 10.27 15.04 14.93
C PRO A 7 10.49 13.53 14.83
N PHE A 8 11.65 13.12 14.35
CA PHE A 8 11.99 11.71 14.19
C PHE A 8 11.76 10.89 15.46
N GLU A 9 12.15 11.44 16.60
CA GLU A 9 12.03 10.83 17.93
C GLU A 9 10.57 10.63 18.39
N GLN A 10 9.61 11.17 17.66
CA GLN A 10 8.18 11.09 17.94
C GLN A 10 7.37 10.41 16.82
N LEU A 11 8.04 9.86 15.82
CA LEU A 11 7.36 9.19 14.70
C LEU A 11 6.52 8.01 15.20
N PRO A 12 5.19 8.04 15.03
CA PRO A 12 4.35 6.91 15.43
C PRO A 12 4.50 5.73 14.48
N ILE A 13 4.03 4.56 14.90
CA ILE A 13 3.96 3.37 14.03
C ILE A 13 3.18 3.62 12.72
N THR A 14 2.24 4.55 12.72
CA THR A 14 1.45 4.93 11.54
C THR A 14 2.20 5.82 10.54
N ASN A 15 3.42 6.27 10.86
CA ASN A 15 4.31 6.88 9.89
C ASN A 15 4.83 5.81 8.94
N LYS A 16 4.79 6.05 7.63
CA LYS A 16 5.17 5.06 6.60
C LYS A 16 6.57 4.50 6.77
N PHE A 17 7.56 5.36 7.03
CA PHE A 17 8.93 4.92 7.25
C PHE A 17 9.03 4.05 8.52
N MET A 18 8.46 4.49 9.64
CA MET A 18 8.47 3.73 10.89
C MET A 18 7.74 2.39 10.71
N PHE A 19 6.61 2.38 10.01
CA PHE A 19 5.87 1.17 9.71
C PHE A 19 6.72 0.18 8.90
N ALA A 20 7.33 0.65 7.80
CA ALA A 20 8.19 -0.18 6.97
C ALA A 20 9.38 -0.75 7.76
N MET A 21 10.01 0.05 8.61
CA MET A 21 11.11 -0.39 9.48
C MET A 21 10.68 -1.48 10.45
N VAL A 22 9.55 -1.30 11.14
CA VAL A 22 9.07 -2.25 12.16
C VAL A 22 8.56 -3.54 11.51
N PHE A 23 7.77 -3.43 10.45
CA PHE A 23 7.20 -4.58 9.74
C PHE A 23 8.18 -5.29 8.78
N SER A 24 9.40 -4.77 8.64
CA SER A 24 10.51 -5.51 8.02
C SER A 24 11.03 -6.67 8.88
N HIS A 25 10.58 -6.78 10.13
CA HIS A 25 10.87 -7.91 11.00
C HIS A 25 9.81 -9.00 10.84
N LYS A 26 10.20 -10.19 10.41
CA LYS A 26 9.27 -11.32 10.23
C LYS A 26 8.57 -11.74 11.52
N GLU A 27 9.23 -11.54 12.66
CA GLU A 27 8.70 -11.79 14.00
C GLU A 27 7.52 -10.86 14.34
N ILE A 28 7.44 -9.70 13.68
CA ILE A 28 6.33 -8.75 13.77
C ILE A 28 5.30 -9.01 12.67
N ALA A 29 5.75 -9.16 11.43
CA ALA A 29 4.86 -9.30 10.27
C ALA A 29 4.03 -10.59 10.31
N LYS A 30 4.63 -11.72 10.72
CA LYS A 30 3.94 -13.01 10.74
C LYS A 30 2.74 -13.04 11.69
N PRO A 31 2.87 -12.76 13.00
CA PRO A 31 1.73 -12.80 13.91
C PRO A 31 0.65 -11.76 13.53
N PHE A 32 1.03 -10.61 13.00
CA PHE A 32 0.08 -9.64 12.46
C PHE A 32 -0.73 -10.23 11.30
N LEU A 33 -0.06 -10.77 10.27
CA LEU A 33 -0.73 -11.37 9.12
C LEU A 33 -1.65 -12.53 9.51
N GLU A 34 -1.19 -13.42 10.39
CA GLU A 34 -2.01 -14.51 10.91
C GLU A 34 -3.26 -14.00 11.62
N ALA A 35 -3.11 -12.94 12.44
CA ALA A 35 -4.21 -12.35 13.20
C ALA A 35 -5.25 -11.69 12.29
N VAL A 36 -4.82 -10.85 11.33
CA VAL A 36 -5.75 -10.05 10.52
C VAL A 36 -6.39 -10.85 9.38
N LEU A 37 -5.71 -11.88 8.88
CA LEU A 37 -6.23 -12.73 7.81
C LEU A 37 -6.95 -13.98 8.31
N GLY A 38 -6.71 -14.41 9.56
CA GLY A 38 -7.27 -15.64 10.11
C GLY A 38 -6.69 -16.90 9.49
N ILE A 39 -5.45 -16.84 9.00
CA ILE A 39 -4.74 -17.95 8.36
C ILE A 39 -3.53 -18.37 9.20
N LYS A 40 -2.99 -19.56 8.91
CA LYS A 40 -1.69 -19.97 9.41
C LYS A 40 -0.65 -19.79 8.33
N ILE A 41 0.50 -19.25 8.72
CA ILE A 41 1.66 -18.99 7.86
C ILE A 41 2.77 -19.95 8.27
N HIS A 42 3.37 -20.65 7.30
CA HIS A 42 4.45 -21.59 7.58
C HIS A 42 5.73 -20.82 7.95
N GLU A 43 6.36 -20.22 6.98
CA GLU A 43 7.57 -19.42 7.17
C GLU A 43 7.52 -18.16 6.31
N LEU A 44 7.88 -17.01 6.87
CA LEU A 44 8.07 -15.78 6.10
C LEU A 44 9.55 -15.65 5.71
N ARG A 45 9.80 -15.31 4.46
CA ARG A 45 11.08 -14.70 4.09
C ARG A 45 11.21 -13.36 4.77
N ASP A 46 12.44 -12.87 4.88
CA ASP A 46 12.64 -11.52 5.42
C ASP A 46 11.85 -10.51 4.58
N PRO A 47 11.01 -9.69 5.23
CA PRO A 47 10.20 -8.71 4.53
C PRO A 47 11.07 -7.70 3.76
N GLU A 48 10.60 -7.33 2.58
CA GLU A 48 11.25 -6.31 1.75
C GLU A 48 10.55 -4.95 2.02
N PRO A 49 11.12 -4.05 2.85
CA PRO A 49 10.54 -2.73 3.06
C PRO A 49 10.73 -1.89 1.79
N GLU A 50 9.71 -1.09 1.46
CA GLU A 50 9.74 -0.14 0.36
C GLU A 50 10.11 -0.74 -1.01
N LYS A 51 9.68 -1.97 -1.25
CA LYS A 51 9.92 -2.64 -2.52
C LYS A 51 9.32 -1.86 -3.69
N THR A 52 10.16 -1.47 -4.64
CA THR A 52 9.73 -0.80 -5.87
C THR A 52 9.65 -1.79 -7.02
N ILE A 53 8.57 -1.72 -7.80
CA ILE A 53 8.39 -2.45 -9.06
C ILE A 53 8.18 -1.45 -10.20
N GLU A 54 9.06 -1.51 -11.20
CA GLU A 54 8.95 -0.75 -12.44
C GLU A 54 8.91 -1.72 -13.63
N VAL A 55 7.84 -1.67 -14.41
CA VAL A 55 7.70 -2.53 -15.62
C VAL A 55 8.48 -1.95 -16.79
N ASN A 56 8.49 -0.63 -16.91
CA ASN A 56 9.33 0.10 -17.85
C ASN A 56 9.49 1.57 -17.39
N PRO A 57 10.51 2.31 -17.93
CA PRO A 57 10.78 3.70 -17.51
C PRO A 57 9.67 4.72 -17.79
N VAL A 58 8.66 4.34 -18.59
CA VAL A 58 7.55 5.24 -18.99
C VAL A 58 6.26 4.94 -18.22
N SER A 59 6.16 3.77 -17.56
CA SER A 59 4.99 3.38 -16.79
C SER A 59 5.11 3.82 -15.33
N LYS A 60 3.95 4.07 -14.70
CA LYS A 60 3.88 4.35 -13.28
C LYS A 60 4.38 3.13 -12.50
N GLY A 61 5.50 3.28 -11.78
CA GLY A 61 5.99 2.28 -10.83
C GLY A 61 5.11 2.17 -9.60
N VAL A 62 5.32 1.13 -8.80
CA VAL A 62 4.69 0.92 -7.50
C VAL A 62 5.78 0.78 -6.45
N ARG A 63 5.64 1.49 -5.35
CA ARG A 63 6.45 1.32 -4.15
C ARG A 63 5.54 0.78 -3.05
N PHE A 64 5.80 -0.43 -2.59
CA PHE A 64 5.09 -1.06 -1.49
C PHE A 64 5.71 -0.66 -0.16
N ASP A 65 4.87 -0.45 0.87
CA ASP A 65 5.41 -0.13 2.19
C ASP A 65 6.15 -1.36 2.78
N VAL A 66 5.52 -2.53 2.78
CA VAL A 66 6.15 -3.80 3.20
C VAL A 66 5.66 -4.94 2.31
N PHE A 67 6.58 -5.61 1.67
CA PHE A 67 6.30 -6.79 0.87
C PHE A 67 6.91 -8.06 1.50
N VAL A 68 6.13 -9.12 1.58
CA VAL A 68 6.52 -10.37 2.25
C VAL A 68 6.07 -11.59 1.46
N LYS A 69 6.89 -12.63 1.44
CA LYS A 69 6.55 -13.93 0.86
C LYS A 69 6.53 -15.03 1.93
N GLU A 70 5.48 -15.85 1.89
CA GLU A 70 5.49 -17.13 2.59
C GLU A 70 6.16 -18.18 1.73
N THR A 71 7.00 -18.98 2.35
CA THR A 71 7.71 -20.08 1.69
C THR A 71 7.35 -21.43 2.28
N GLY A 72 7.25 -22.43 1.42
CA GLY A 72 7.13 -23.82 1.81
C GLY A 72 8.48 -24.44 2.19
N THR A 73 8.44 -25.70 2.58
CA THR A 73 9.62 -26.47 3.04
C THR A 73 10.71 -26.62 1.98
N SER A 74 10.36 -26.58 0.70
CA SER A 74 11.30 -26.64 -0.44
C SER A 74 11.76 -25.24 -0.91
N GLY A 75 11.37 -24.17 -0.19
CA GLY A 75 11.74 -22.80 -0.51
C GLY A 75 10.88 -22.15 -1.61
N GLU A 76 9.86 -22.84 -2.11
CA GLU A 76 8.89 -22.30 -3.07
C GLU A 76 8.01 -21.23 -2.42
N THR A 77 7.63 -20.21 -3.19
CA THR A 77 6.64 -19.22 -2.73
C THR A 77 5.25 -19.86 -2.70
N LEU A 78 4.59 -19.81 -1.55
CA LEU A 78 3.20 -20.26 -1.36
C LEU A 78 2.23 -19.09 -1.52
N ARG A 79 2.48 -18.00 -0.81
CA ARG A 79 1.65 -16.79 -0.76
C ARG A 79 2.52 -15.54 -0.76
N SER A 80 1.94 -14.44 -1.18
CA SER A 80 2.56 -13.11 -1.12
C SER A 80 1.64 -12.13 -0.41
N PHE A 81 2.22 -11.25 0.37
CA PHE A 81 1.51 -10.24 1.15
C PHE A 81 2.12 -8.87 0.87
N ASP A 82 1.25 -7.91 0.60
CA ASP A 82 1.56 -6.50 0.46
C ASP A 82 0.83 -5.74 1.55
N ILE A 83 1.56 -5.06 2.43
CA ILE A 83 1.01 -4.40 3.61
C ILE A 83 1.29 -2.90 3.49
N GLU A 84 0.22 -2.11 3.45
CA GLU A 84 0.25 -0.67 3.21
C GLU A 84 -0.33 0.11 4.39
N MET A 85 0.46 1.02 4.97
CA MET A 85 -0.02 2.01 5.93
C MET A 85 -0.44 3.27 5.19
N GLN A 86 -1.76 3.49 5.05
CA GLN A 86 -2.33 4.56 4.25
C GLN A 86 -3.04 5.59 5.11
N MET A 87 -2.37 6.70 5.42
CA MET A 87 -2.88 7.71 6.35
C MET A 87 -3.86 8.70 5.72
N GLU A 88 -3.87 8.83 4.40
CA GLU A 88 -4.72 9.77 3.67
C GLU A 88 -5.67 9.03 2.73
N ASP A 89 -6.94 9.42 2.70
CA ASP A 89 -7.88 8.93 1.70
C ASP A 89 -7.77 9.76 0.41
N THR A 90 -6.98 9.27 -0.52
CA THR A 90 -6.80 9.89 -1.85
C THR A 90 -7.98 9.64 -2.79
N LYS A 91 -9.06 8.97 -2.35
CA LYS A 91 -10.18 8.50 -3.17
C LYS A 91 -9.80 7.50 -4.29
N GLU A 92 -8.55 7.05 -4.30
CA GLU A 92 -8.00 6.16 -5.34
C GLU A 92 -7.59 4.80 -4.79
N ILE A 93 -7.64 4.58 -3.48
CA ILE A 93 -7.12 3.38 -2.81
C ILE A 93 -7.65 2.07 -3.44
N PRO A 94 -8.94 1.91 -3.77
CA PRO A 94 -9.42 0.69 -4.43
C PRO A 94 -8.80 0.48 -5.83
N LYS A 95 -8.56 1.55 -6.59
CA LYS A 95 -7.90 1.47 -7.89
C LYS A 95 -6.40 1.19 -7.74
N ARG A 96 -5.75 1.76 -6.71
CA ARG A 96 -4.36 1.42 -6.36
C ARG A 96 -4.22 -0.05 -6.01
N ALA A 97 -5.10 -0.60 -5.19
CA ALA A 97 -5.09 -2.03 -4.85
C ALA A 97 -5.17 -2.93 -6.10
N ARG A 98 -6.00 -2.57 -7.09
CA ARG A 98 -6.07 -3.28 -8.38
C ARG A 98 -4.76 -3.14 -9.16
N PHE A 99 -4.18 -1.94 -9.19
CA PHE A 99 -2.93 -1.69 -9.91
C PHE A 99 -1.75 -2.43 -9.26
N TYR A 100 -1.68 -2.45 -7.93
CA TYR A 100 -0.68 -3.21 -7.17
C TYR A 100 -0.74 -4.71 -7.49
N GLN A 101 -1.95 -5.28 -7.54
CA GLN A 101 -2.14 -6.66 -8.01
C GLN A 101 -1.51 -6.88 -9.38
N ALA A 102 -1.86 -6.05 -10.38
CA ALA A 102 -1.37 -6.22 -11.75
C ALA A 102 0.16 -6.13 -11.83
N MET A 103 0.77 -5.23 -11.08
CA MET A 103 2.23 -5.09 -11.01
C MET A 103 2.88 -6.33 -10.39
N ARG A 104 2.30 -6.89 -9.32
CA ARG A 104 2.79 -8.10 -8.67
C ARG A 104 2.69 -9.33 -9.57
N ASP A 105 1.55 -9.50 -10.23
CA ASP A 105 1.34 -10.59 -11.17
C ASP A 105 2.34 -10.51 -12.34
N SER A 106 2.58 -9.31 -12.85
CA SER A 106 3.56 -9.07 -13.93
C SER A 106 5.01 -9.35 -13.50
N GLU A 107 5.39 -9.09 -12.23
CA GLU A 107 6.73 -9.42 -11.71
C GLU A 107 6.91 -10.92 -11.47
N THR A 108 5.81 -11.62 -11.14
CA THR A 108 5.87 -13.03 -10.72
C THR A 108 6.02 -13.99 -11.88
N LEU A 109 5.44 -13.67 -13.04
CA LEU A 109 5.47 -14.54 -14.22
C LEU A 109 6.49 -14.06 -15.25
N SER A 110 7.44 -14.93 -15.57
CA SER A 110 8.35 -14.76 -16.69
C SER A 110 7.70 -15.15 -18.03
N LYS A 111 8.26 -14.66 -19.13
CA LYS A 111 7.78 -15.00 -20.49
C LYS A 111 7.79 -16.51 -20.70
N GLY A 112 6.63 -17.08 -21.04
CA GLY A 112 6.45 -18.52 -21.30
C GLY A 112 6.01 -19.32 -20.07
N GLU A 113 5.97 -18.75 -18.88
CA GLU A 113 5.39 -19.40 -17.73
C GLU A 113 3.86 -19.50 -17.82
N LYS A 114 3.31 -20.50 -17.14
CA LYS A 114 1.86 -20.75 -17.15
C LYS A 114 1.18 -19.92 -16.06
N TYR A 115 0.02 -19.35 -16.35
CA TYR A 115 -0.77 -18.56 -15.39
C TYR A 115 -1.12 -19.30 -14.11
N ARG A 116 -1.22 -20.64 -14.14
CA ARG A 116 -1.40 -21.47 -12.94
C ARG A 116 -0.25 -21.37 -11.92
N ASN A 117 0.87 -20.74 -12.29
CA ASN A 117 2.00 -20.51 -11.40
C ASN A 117 1.80 -19.25 -10.55
N LEU A 118 0.84 -18.40 -10.87
CA LEU A 118 0.43 -17.30 -9.99
C LEU A 118 0.05 -17.86 -8.64
N LYS A 119 0.56 -17.22 -7.59
CA LYS A 119 0.34 -17.62 -6.21
C LYS A 119 -0.71 -16.76 -5.55
N GLU A 120 -1.21 -17.22 -4.44
CA GLU A 120 -2.14 -16.46 -3.60
C GLU A 120 -1.53 -15.12 -3.21
N LEU A 121 -2.28 -14.03 -3.44
CA LEU A 121 -1.84 -12.65 -3.20
C LEU A 121 -2.83 -11.92 -2.28
N TYR A 122 -2.30 -11.39 -1.19
CA TYR A 122 -3.03 -10.52 -0.26
C TYR A 122 -2.51 -9.10 -0.34
N ILE A 123 -3.40 -8.16 -0.67
CA ILE A 123 -3.13 -6.73 -0.61
C ILE A 123 -3.89 -6.17 0.58
N ILE A 124 -3.16 -5.60 1.53
CA ILE A 124 -3.65 -5.21 2.85
C ILE A 124 -3.42 -3.72 3.02
N PHE A 125 -4.50 -2.95 3.17
CA PHE A 125 -4.45 -1.54 3.51
C PHE A 125 -4.89 -1.32 4.95
N ILE A 126 -4.08 -0.60 5.72
CA ILE A 126 -4.39 -0.15 7.07
C ILE A 126 -4.66 1.35 6.99
N CYS A 127 -5.90 1.76 7.24
CA CYS A 127 -6.38 3.13 7.05
C CYS A 127 -6.92 3.72 8.35
N PRO A 128 -6.79 5.02 8.59
CA PRO A 128 -7.42 5.66 9.75
C PRO A 128 -8.95 5.75 9.60
N ASP A 129 -9.44 6.08 8.40
CA ASP A 129 -10.82 6.42 8.13
C ASP A 129 -11.47 5.48 7.11
N ASP A 130 -12.79 5.32 7.18
CA ASP A 130 -13.56 4.42 6.33
C ASP A 130 -13.66 4.95 4.89
N ILE A 131 -12.79 4.46 4.03
CA ILE A 131 -12.72 4.84 2.60
C ILE A 131 -13.93 4.40 1.77
N PHE A 132 -14.75 3.47 2.26
CA PHE A 132 -15.95 2.97 1.57
C PHE A 132 -17.25 3.63 2.08
N GLY A 133 -17.21 4.31 3.23
CA GLY A 133 -18.36 5.00 3.80
C GLY A 133 -19.51 4.08 4.23
N LYS A 134 -19.23 2.80 4.55
CA LYS A 134 -20.23 1.82 4.95
C LYS A 134 -20.24 1.53 6.46
N GLY A 135 -19.45 2.25 7.22
CA GLY A 135 -19.40 2.15 8.68
C GLY A 135 -18.68 0.94 9.24
N ARG A 136 -17.98 0.13 8.43
CA ARG A 136 -17.30 -1.09 8.88
C ARG A 136 -15.84 -0.84 9.23
N ALA A 137 -15.33 -1.62 10.18
CA ALA A 137 -13.92 -1.61 10.55
C ALA A 137 -13.05 -2.51 9.66
N VAL A 138 -13.65 -3.52 9.03
CA VAL A 138 -12.95 -4.49 8.20
C VAL A 138 -13.73 -4.73 6.91
N TYR A 139 -13.02 -4.64 5.79
CA TYR A 139 -13.53 -4.98 4.46
C TYR A 139 -12.61 -6.02 3.83
N ARG A 140 -13.18 -7.11 3.34
CA ARG A 140 -12.48 -8.19 2.64
C ARG A 140 -13.12 -8.39 1.28
N PHE A 141 -12.33 -8.30 0.23
CA PHE A 141 -12.79 -8.45 -1.14
C PHE A 141 -12.08 -9.62 -1.82
N LYS A 142 -12.86 -10.41 -2.54
CA LYS A 142 -12.42 -11.41 -3.51
C LYS A 142 -13.35 -11.34 -4.73
N ASN A 143 -12.95 -11.91 -5.85
CA ASN A 143 -13.77 -11.93 -7.04
C ASN A 143 -14.84 -13.04 -6.96
N LEU A 144 -16.09 -12.63 -7.13
CA LEU A 144 -17.27 -13.48 -7.06
C LEU A 144 -18.09 -13.30 -8.34
N GLU A 145 -18.88 -14.33 -8.70
CA GLU A 145 -19.89 -14.22 -9.74
C GLU A 145 -20.98 -13.22 -9.28
N THR A 146 -21.48 -12.37 -10.19
CA THR A 146 -22.34 -11.24 -9.86
C THR A 146 -23.76 -11.65 -9.48
N ASP A 147 -24.28 -12.68 -10.13
CA ASP A 147 -25.65 -13.14 -9.95
C ASP A 147 -25.76 -14.23 -8.86
N ASP A 148 -24.69 -15.01 -8.67
CA ASP A 148 -24.56 -15.95 -7.53
C ASP A 148 -23.23 -15.74 -6.77
N PRO A 149 -23.21 -14.87 -5.75
CA PRO A 149 -22.01 -14.59 -4.96
C PRO A 149 -21.43 -15.77 -4.16
N LYS A 150 -22.01 -16.96 -4.26
CA LYS A 150 -21.45 -18.20 -3.71
C LYS A 150 -20.37 -18.79 -4.63
N ILE A 151 -20.37 -18.40 -5.90
CA ILE A 151 -19.40 -18.88 -6.88
C ILE A 151 -18.17 -17.94 -6.82
N GLU A 152 -17.05 -18.50 -6.42
CA GLU A 152 -15.77 -17.79 -6.40
C GLU A 152 -15.08 -17.92 -7.75
N MET A 153 -14.47 -16.83 -8.23
CA MET A 153 -13.69 -16.85 -9.46
C MET A 153 -12.43 -17.75 -9.34
N GLY A 154 -11.88 -17.88 -8.11
CA GLY A 154 -10.71 -18.73 -7.85
C GLY A 154 -9.41 -18.15 -8.34
N ASP A 155 -9.32 -16.84 -8.54
CA ASP A 155 -8.11 -16.14 -8.98
C ASP A 155 -7.07 -15.92 -7.88
N LEU A 156 -7.36 -16.35 -6.66
CA LEU A 156 -6.47 -16.32 -5.49
C LEU A 156 -5.93 -14.92 -5.15
N CYS A 157 -6.68 -13.87 -5.49
CA CYS A 157 -6.32 -12.50 -5.17
C CYS A 157 -7.30 -11.85 -4.19
N PHE A 158 -6.77 -11.41 -3.05
CA PHE A 158 -7.54 -10.85 -1.95
C PHE A 158 -7.12 -9.42 -1.63
N LYS A 159 -8.11 -8.55 -1.40
CA LYS A 159 -7.89 -7.16 -1.00
C LYS A 159 -8.58 -6.90 0.33
N ASN A 160 -7.80 -6.55 1.34
CA ASN A 160 -8.27 -6.38 2.70
C ASN A 160 -7.99 -4.96 3.18
N PHE A 161 -8.99 -4.34 3.82
CA PHE A 161 -8.88 -2.99 4.34
C PHE A 161 -9.28 -2.99 5.80
N TYR A 162 -8.40 -2.44 6.65
CA TYR A 162 -8.57 -2.38 8.09
C TYR A 162 -8.61 -0.93 8.54
N ILE A 163 -9.74 -0.51 9.14
CA ILE A 163 -9.99 0.88 9.54
C ILE A 163 -9.70 1.00 11.03
N PHE A 164 -8.50 1.45 11.39
CA PHE A 164 -8.03 1.35 12.76
C PHE A 164 -8.77 2.28 13.74
N LYS A 165 -9.27 3.47 13.34
CA LYS A 165 -10.09 4.30 14.23
C LYS A 165 -11.43 3.65 14.62
N LYS A 166 -11.84 2.60 13.89
CA LYS A 166 -13.04 1.82 14.19
C LYS A 166 -12.75 0.51 14.95
N TYR A 167 -11.62 0.39 15.61
CA TYR A 167 -11.21 -0.82 16.31
C TYR A 167 -12.24 -1.36 17.31
N ARG A 168 -13.07 -0.48 17.90
CA ARG A 168 -14.11 -0.88 18.85
C ARG A 168 -15.23 -1.69 18.22
N ASP A 169 -15.42 -1.56 16.90
CA ASP A 169 -16.46 -2.24 16.13
C ASP A 169 -16.00 -3.65 15.67
N VAL A 170 -14.77 -4.05 16.02
CA VAL A 170 -14.22 -5.37 15.65
C VAL A 170 -14.47 -6.39 16.73
N ALA A 171 -15.18 -7.47 16.39
CA ALA A 171 -15.50 -8.57 17.33
C ALA A 171 -14.26 -9.43 17.61
N GLU A 172 -13.44 -9.71 16.59
CA GLU A 172 -12.25 -10.55 16.70
C GLU A 172 -11.16 -9.83 17.49
N LYS A 173 -10.89 -10.35 18.70
CA LYS A 173 -9.93 -9.75 19.63
C LYS A 173 -8.53 -9.60 18.99
N SER A 174 -8.08 -10.58 18.23
CA SER A 174 -6.77 -10.57 17.57
C SER A 174 -6.61 -9.38 16.62
N ILE A 175 -7.61 -9.11 15.79
CA ILE A 175 -7.62 -7.96 14.87
C ILE A 175 -7.74 -6.66 15.66
N ARG A 176 -8.70 -6.60 16.61
CA ARG A 176 -8.97 -5.40 17.40
C ARG A 176 -7.73 -4.91 18.12
N THR A 177 -6.92 -5.78 18.69
CA THR A 177 -5.70 -5.45 19.41
C THR A 177 -4.71 -4.65 18.56
N TYR A 178 -4.47 -5.06 17.33
CA TYR A 178 -3.59 -4.32 16.42
C TYR A 178 -4.19 -2.97 16.00
N LEU A 179 -5.49 -2.96 15.66
CA LEU A 179 -6.14 -1.71 15.24
C LEU A 179 -6.21 -0.70 16.39
N GLU A 180 -6.41 -1.14 17.62
CA GLU A 180 -6.36 -0.29 18.81
C GLU A 180 -4.96 0.30 19.00
N TYR A 181 -3.92 -0.50 18.85
CA TYR A 181 -2.54 -0.02 18.91
C TYR A 181 -2.25 1.04 17.83
N PHE A 182 -2.65 0.81 16.58
CA PHE A 182 -2.50 1.81 15.52
C PHE A 182 -3.28 3.11 15.80
N ALA A 183 -4.44 3.00 16.45
CA ALA A 183 -5.26 4.16 16.78
C ALA A 183 -4.75 4.96 17.98
N THR A 184 -4.12 4.30 18.96
CA THR A 184 -3.83 4.90 20.28
C THR A 184 -2.35 4.97 20.61
N SER A 185 -1.50 4.25 19.89
CA SER A 185 -0.08 4.00 20.21
C SER A 185 0.12 3.43 21.63
N LYS A 186 -0.89 2.72 22.17
CA LYS A 186 -0.81 2.07 23.47
C LYS A 186 -0.83 0.56 23.28
N PRO A 187 0.25 -0.14 23.61
CA PRO A 187 0.28 -1.59 23.52
C PRO A 187 -0.63 -2.23 24.58
N ILE A 188 -1.36 -3.28 24.19
CA ILE A 188 -2.33 -3.98 25.04
C ILE A 188 -2.22 -5.51 24.94
N SER A 189 -1.20 -6.00 24.23
CA SER A 189 -0.88 -7.43 24.11
C SER A 189 0.62 -7.61 23.91
N PRO A 190 1.17 -8.83 24.14
CA PRO A 190 2.58 -9.11 23.89
C PRO A 190 3.04 -8.72 22.46
N GLU A 191 2.22 -9.02 21.44
CA GLU A 191 2.55 -8.70 20.05
C GLU A 191 2.63 -7.18 19.80
N THR A 192 1.72 -6.41 20.39
CA THR A 192 1.76 -4.94 20.29
C THR A 192 2.83 -4.31 21.18
N GLU A 193 3.23 -4.96 22.28
CA GLU A 193 4.39 -4.58 23.08
C GLU A 193 5.71 -4.77 22.31
N ASP A 194 5.82 -5.85 21.51
CA ASP A 194 6.97 -6.08 20.66
C ASP A 194 7.08 -5.00 19.57
N ILE A 195 5.96 -4.62 18.94
CA ILE A 195 5.91 -3.51 18.00
C ILE A 195 6.35 -2.21 18.67
N ASP A 196 5.77 -1.88 19.81
CA ASP A 196 6.04 -0.63 20.56
C ASP A 196 7.50 -0.54 21.00
N ARG A 197 8.09 -1.66 21.40
CA ARG A 197 9.52 -1.76 21.75
C ARG A 197 10.41 -1.43 20.58
N LEU A 198 10.11 -1.96 19.40
CA LEU A 198 10.86 -1.65 18.17
C LEU A 198 10.68 -0.19 17.75
N VAL A 199 9.46 0.36 17.82
CA VAL A 199 9.22 1.79 17.55
C VAL A 199 10.09 2.65 18.45
N LYS A 200 10.08 2.41 19.77
CA LYS A 200 10.89 3.16 20.74
C LYS A 200 12.38 3.01 20.49
N TRP A 201 12.83 1.82 20.13
CA TRP A 201 14.23 1.59 19.79
C TRP A 201 14.63 2.38 18.55
N TYR A 202 13.85 2.32 17.47
CA TYR A 202 14.12 3.08 16.25
C TYR A 202 14.10 4.59 16.47
N GLN A 203 13.21 5.11 17.29
CA GLN A 203 13.14 6.53 17.64
C GLN A 203 14.42 7.06 18.32
N THR A 204 15.25 6.19 18.91
CA THR A 204 16.50 6.54 19.58
C THR A 204 17.75 6.17 18.79
N ASP A 205 17.61 5.40 17.70
CA ASP A 205 18.75 4.93 16.92
C ASP A 205 19.20 5.95 15.88
N ASN A 206 20.46 6.41 15.99
CA ASN A 206 21.03 7.40 15.08
C ASN A 206 21.13 6.92 13.63
N ASN A 207 21.39 5.63 13.40
CA ASN A 207 21.46 5.09 12.04
C ASN A 207 20.10 5.13 11.37
N THR A 208 19.06 4.80 12.11
CA THR A 208 17.68 4.89 11.64
C THR A 208 17.29 6.35 11.35
N ARG A 209 17.71 7.28 12.20
CA ARG A 209 17.51 8.71 11.97
C ARG A 209 18.14 9.19 10.64
N ILE A 210 19.38 8.80 10.37
CA ILE A 210 20.06 9.14 9.11
C ILE A 210 19.29 8.56 7.92
N ARG A 211 18.86 7.29 8.00
CA ARG A 211 18.07 6.65 6.95
C ARG A 211 16.73 7.36 6.72
N TYR A 212 16.06 7.81 7.79
CA TYR A 212 14.83 8.58 7.69
C TYR A 212 15.05 9.92 6.97
N MET A 213 16.13 10.64 7.28
CA MET A 213 16.44 11.91 6.61
C MET A 213 16.71 11.71 5.12
N THR A 214 17.49 10.70 4.75
CA THR A 214 17.73 10.33 3.35
C THR A 214 16.43 9.94 2.64
N TRP A 215 15.61 9.11 3.27
CA TRP A 215 14.30 8.70 2.74
C TRP A 215 13.37 9.89 2.51
N GLN A 216 13.36 10.85 3.44
CA GLN A 216 12.54 12.06 3.31
C GLN A 216 13.03 12.93 2.15
N GLU A 217 14.34 13.11 2.00
CA GLU A 217 14.94 13.84 0.88
C GLU A 217 14.58 13.19 -0.47
N GLU A 218 14.66 11.86 -0.57
CA GLU A 218 14.24 11.13 -1.78
C GLU A 218 12.74 11.35 -2.10
N ILE A 219 11.88 11.35 -1.09
CA ILE A 219 10.45 11.62 -1.27
C ILE A 219 10.22 13.05 -1.75
N ASP A 220 10.87 14.02 -1.15
CA ASP A 220 10.73 15.44 -1.52
C ASP A 220 11.18 15.66 -2.97
N ILE A 221 12.31 15.08 -3.37
CA ILE A 221 12.80 15.11 -4.76
C ILE A 221 11.77 14.47 -5.71
N ALA A 222 11.21 13.31 -5.37
CA ALA A 222 10.24 12.62 -6.20
C ALA A 222 8.93 13.43 -6.35
N VAL A 223 8.47 14.06 -5.28
CA VAL A 223 7.29 14.94 -5.29
C VAL A 223 7.52 16.16 -6.18
N ASP A 224 8.67 16.80 -6.08
CA ASP A 224 9.02 17.97 -6.91
C ASP A 224 9.12 17.60 -8.39
N GLN A 225 9.69 16.44 -8.71
CA GLN A 225 9.75 15.93 -10.08
C GLN A 225 8.34 15.63 -10.66
N GLU A 226 7.46 15.03 -9.85
CA GLU A 226 6.08 14.74 -10.27
C GLU A 226 5.30 16.04 -10.50
N ARG A 227 5.47 17.02 -9.63
CA ARG A 227 4.87 18.37 -9.77
C ARG A 227 5.35 19.04 -11.07
N GLN A 228 6.64 19.02 -11.34
CA GLN A 228 7.20 19.59 -12.55
C GLN A 228 6.68 18.91 -13.82
N ARG A 229 6.55 17.57 -13.81
CA ARG A 229 5.93 16.83 -14.91
C ARG A 229 4.47 17.19 -15.11
N ALA A 230 3.70 17.40 -14.04
CA ALA A 230 2.31 17.82 -14.11
C ALA A 230 2.18 19.22 -14.71
N ASP A 231 2.99 20.18 -14.24
CA ASP A 231 3.02 21.55 -14.78
C ASP A 231 3.40 21.59 -16.26
N ASP A 232 4.39 20.78 -16.68
CA ASP A 232 4.79 20.66 -18.09
C ASP A 232 3.69 20.02 -18.96
N ALA A 233 2.94 19.05 -18.40
CA ALA A 233 1.82 18.42 -19.10
C ALA A 233 0.65 19.40 -19.27
N GLU A 234 0.33 20.18 -18.23
CA GLU A 234 -0.70 21.20 -18.27
C GLU A 234 -0.35 22.30 -19.29
N LYS A 235 0.90 22.76 -19.29
CA LYS A 235 1.39 23.73 -20.26
C LYS A 235 1.22 23.23 -21.71
N ARG A 236 1.65 21.98 -21.98
CA ARG A 236 1.47 21.35 -23.31
C ARG A 236 0.00 21.25 -23.70
N ALA A 237 -0.88 20.83 -22.79
CA ALA A 237 -2.32 20.74 -23.04
C ALA A 237 -2.93 22.11 -23.38
N ASN A 238 -2.52 23.17 -22.67
CA ASN A 238 -2.97 24.54 -22.94
C ASN A 238 -2.46 25.08 -24.30
N GLU A 239 -1.21 24.76 -24.67
CA GLU A 239 -0.66 25.11 -25.98
C GLU A 239 -1.38 24.39 -27.13
N GLU A 240 -1.69 23.10 -26.97
CA GLU A 240 -2.48 22.33 -27.94
C GLU A 240 -3.90 22.87 -28.08
N LYS A 241 -4.55 23.19 -26.98
CA LYS A 241 -5.88 23.81 -26.97
C LYS A 241 -5.88 25.16 -27.72
N ALA A 242 -4.93 26.03 -27.39
CA ALA A 242 -4.81 27.33 -28.08
C ALA A 242 -4.55 27.18 -29.57
N ARG A 243 -3.77 26.13 -29.97
CA ARG A 243 -3.55 25.80 -31.38
C ARG A 243 -4.83 25.30 -32.05
N ALA A 244 -5.60 24.43 -31.40
CA ALA A 244 -6.86 23.93 -31.89
C ALA A 244 -7.89 25.05 -32.06
N ASP A 245 -8.04 25.93 -31.08
CA ASP A 245 -8.93 27.11 -31.12
C ASP A 245 -8.56 28.04 -32.30
N LYS A 246 -7.26 28.22 -32.54
CA LYS A 246 -6.78 29.02 -33.71
C LYS A 246 -7.16 28.38 -35.04
N TYR A 247 -7.01 27.06 -35.17
CA TYR A 247 -7.39 26.34 -36.39
C TYR A 247 -8.91 26.36 -36.60
N GLU A 248 -9.69 26.19 -35.56
CA GLU A 248 -11.15 26.25 -35.61
C GLU A 248 -11.61 27.63 -36.11
N LYS A 249 -11.02 28.70 -35.57
CA LYS A 249 -11.30 30.08 -36.02
C LYS A 249 -10.96 30.27 -37.52
N MET A 250 -9.80 29.80 -37.98
CA MET A 250 -9.41 29.86 -39.39
C MET A 250 -10.38 29.10 -40.29
N LEU A 251 -10.89 27.94 -39.89
CA LEU A 251 -11.85 27.15 -40.66
C LEU A 251 -13.21 27.86 -40.74
N ARG A 252 -13.67 28.51 -39.67
CA ARG A 252 -14.89 29.36 -39.70
C ARG A 252 -14.73 30.55 -40.65
N ASP A 253 -13.58 31.21 -40.57
CA ASP A 253 -13.32 32.38 -41.46
C ASP A 253 -13.25 31.98 -42.92
N LEU A 254 -12.90 30.72 -43.24
CA LEU A 254 -12.89 30.15 -44.59
C LEU A 254 -14.24 29.55 -45.02
N GLY A 255 -15.30 29.64 -44.18
CA GLY A 255 -16.62 29.05 -44.49
C GLY A 255 -16.62 27.52 -44.60
N LYS A 256 -15.68 26.84 -43.87
CA LYS A 256 -15.52 25.39 -43.89
C LYS A 256 -15.99 24.73 -42.58
N LEU A 257 -16.54 25.49 -41.66
CA LEU A 257 -17.21 25.06 -40.42
C LEU A 257 -18.48 25.89 -40.22
#